data_852d5aa3a607817b95d6ed0a5a0df911
#
_entry.id   852d5aa3a607817b95d6ed0a5a0df911
#
_cell.length_a   1.000
_cell.length_b   1.000
_cell.length_c   1.000
_cell.angle_alpha   90.00
_cell.angle_beta   90.00
_cell.angle_gamma   90.00
#
_symmetry.space_group_name_H-M   'P 1'
#
loop_
_entity.id
_entity.type
_entity.pdbx_description
1 polymer ?
#
loop_
_entity_poly.entity_id
_entity_poly.type
_entity_poly.pdbx_seq_one_letter_code
_entity_poly.pdbx_strand_id
1 'polypeptide(L)'
;MAVIKSALELALERTKNLQVDESLQKASEAKLEGRKAASRWLEEPESVDFKALAGAIPPEHRQTFLRAAFEVLSTQVQLPLNTGIDKAKLEAAGKAIIVLCGLSSRFGSEREAKLAQQQVQSLFQQILQFLGQYSEEMKRAEQAIRNQWAPKLKEKERQLAAQLGQNVRIDPMSDPEFAEFYRKNIDAMRKNYANALEEAKNQLAALCGFATNE
;
A
#
# COMPACT_ATOMS: atom_id res chain seq x y z
N MET A 1 -7.77 56.71 -25.31
CA MET A 1 -8.25 56.32 -23.98
C MET A 1 -7.90 54.86 -23.74
N ALA A 2 -7.03 54.56 -22.77
CA ALA A 2 -6.69 53.17 -22.42
C ALA A 2 -7.85 52.62 -21.60
N VAL A 3 -8.50 51.57 -22.10
CA VAL A 3 -9.56 50.84 -21.36
C VAL A 3 -8.89 50.05 -20.27
N ILE A 4 -9.14 50.42 -19.02
CA ILE A 4 -8.69 49.69 -17.84
C ILE A 4 -9.54 48.41 -17.75
N LYS A 5 -8.96 47.27 -18.10
CA LYS A 5 -9.61 45.94 -17.92
C LYS A 5 -9.81 45.67 -16.44
N SER A 6 -10.98 45.16 -16.08
CA SER A 6 -11.25 44.74 -14.70
C SER A 6 -10.39 43.55 -14.32
N ALA A 7 -10.12 43.35 -13.01
CA ALA A 7 -9.37 42.17 -12.49
C ALA A 7 -10.01 40.84 -12.94
N LEU A 8 -11.35 40.83 -13.12
CA LEU A 8 -12.10 39.69 -13.62
C LEU A 8 -11.83 39.42 -15.12
N GLU A 9 -11.75 40.48 -15.94
CA GLU A 9 -11.42 40.35 -17.36
C GLU A 9 -9.98 39.87 -17.57
N LEU A 10 -9.04 40.37 -16.77
CA LEU A 10 -7.65 39.89 -16.75
C LEU A 10 -7.54 38.42 -16.29
N ALA A 11 -8.33 38.00 -15.30
CA ALA A 11 -8.39 36.60 -14.85
C ALA A 11 -9.01 35.69 -15.92
N LEU A 12 -10.09 36.12 -16.58
CA LEU A 12 -10.73 35.40 -17.69
C LEU A 12 -9.84 35.33 -18.93
N GLU A 13 -9.06 36.37 -19.22
CA GLU A 13 -8.11 36.40 -20.33
C GLU A 13 -6.90 35.45 -20.03
N ARG A 14 -6.44 35.40 -18.77
CA ARG A 14 -5.42 34.43 -18.33
C ARG A 14 -5.93 32.98 -18.37
N THR A 15 -7.19 32.73 -18.03
CA THR A 15 -7.79 31.40 -18.14
C THR A 15 -8.10 30.99 -19.58
N LYS A 16 -8.43 31.92 -20.46
CA LYS A 16 -8.59 31.66 -21.90
C LYS A 16 -7.26 31.37 -22.60
N ASN A 17 -6.16 31.95 -22.12
CA ASN A 17 -4.81 31.75 -22.65
C ASN A 17 -4.06 30.57 -21.97
N LEU A 18 -4.65 29.90 -20.98
CA LEU A 18 -4.26 28.56 -20.56
C LEU A 18 -4.69 27.60 -21.68
N GLN A 19 -3.89 27.52 -22.73
CA GLN A 19 -3.88 26.32 -23.56
C GLN A 19 -3.56 25.18 -22.58
N VAL A 20 -4.57 24.39 -22.25
CA VAL A 20 -4.37 23.12 -21.54
C VAL A 20 -3.42 22.37 -22.44
N ASP A 21 -2.18 22.14 -21.95
CA ASP A 21 -1.21 21.40 -22.72
C ASP A 21 -1.82 20.02 -22.98
N GLU A 22 -2.14 19.74 -24.23
CA GLU A 22 -2.80 18.49 -24.65
C GLU A 22 -2.05 17.26 -24.16
N SER A 23 -0.74 17.38 -24.02
CA SER A 23 0.14 16.34 -23.47
C SER A 23 -0.14 16.11 -21.97
N LEU A 24 -0.32 17.18 -21.18
CA LEU A 24 -0.66 17.05 -19.75
C LEU A 24 -2.05 16.45 -19.55
N GLN A 25 -3.00 16.79 -20.41
CA GLN A 25 -4.34 16.21 -20.37
C GLN A 25 -4.28 14.70 -20.68
N LYS A 26 -3.60 14.30 -21.76
CA LYS A 26 -3.42 12.88 -22.14
C LYS A 26 -2.66 12.10 -21.06
N ALA A 27 -1.66 12.70 -20.44
CA ALA A 27 -0.96 12.08 -19.31
C ALA A 27 -1.89 11.87 -18.10
N SER A 28 -2.77 12.84 -17.80
CA SER A 28 -3.76 12.72 -16.73
C SER A 28 -4.80 11.66 -17.02
N GLU A 29 -5.29 11.57 -18.25
CA GLU A 29 -6.20 10.52 -18.71
C GLU A 29 -5.56 9.15 -18.61
N ALA A 30 -4.33 8.98 -19.07
CA ALA A 30 -3.57 7.73 -18.94
C ALA A 30 -3.39 7.30 -17.48
N LYS A 31 -3.09 8.25 -16.58
CA LYS A 31 -3.00 8.00 -15.14
C LYS A 31 -4.34 7.53 -14.56
N LEU A 32 -5.44 8.16 -14.94
CA LEU A 32 -6.77 7.79 -14.49
C LEU A 32 -7.16 6.39 -14.98
N GLU A 33 -6.91 6.09 -16.26
CA GLU A 33 -7.19 4.77 -16.83
C GLU A 33 -6.36 3.67 -16.18
N GLY A 34 -5.08 3.92 -15.85
CA GLY A 34 -4.24 2.97 -15.11
C GLY A 34 -4.82 2.65 -13.73
N ARG A 35 -5.27 3.66 -13.00
CA ARG A 35 -5.93 3.46 -11.69
C ARG A 35 -7.22 2.68 -11.79
N LYS A 36 -8.08 3.00 -12.77
CA LYS A 36 -9.34 2.29 -13.02
C LYS A 36 -9.08 0.82 -13.38
N ALA A 37 -8.12 0.56 -14.26
CA ALA A 37 -7.76 -0.79 -14.67
C ALA A 37 -7.31 -1.63 -13.47
N ALA A 38 -6.44 -1.08 -12.61
CA ALA A 38 -5.99 -1.74 -11.40
C ALA A 38 -7.13 -2.01 -10.40
N SER A 39 -8.03 -1.05 -10.20
CA SER A 39 -9.19 -1.23 -9.32
C SER A 39 -10.11 -2.33 -9.82
N ARG A 40 -10.42 -2.38 -11.12
CA ARG A 40 -11.22 -3.45 -11.72
C ARG A 40 -10.55 -4.82 -11.56
N TRP A 41 -9.25 -4.91 -11.77
CA TRP A 41 -8.51 -6.15 -11.56
C TRP A 41 -8.61 -6.65 -10.12
N LEU A 42 -8.57 -5.75 -9.12
CA LEU A 42 -8.70 -6.12 -7.70
C LEU A 42 -10.11 -6.57 -7.33
N GLU A 43 -11.14 -6.07 -8.03
CA GLU A 43 -12.53 -6.50 -7.86
C GLU A 43 -12.78 -7.85 -8.56
N GLU A 44 -12.31 -8.00 -9.79
CA GLU A 44 -12.47 -9.18 -10.61
C GLU A 44 -11.13 -9.54 -11.28
N PRO A 45 -10.31 -10.39 -10.65
CA PRO A 45 -9.04 -10.81 -11.20
C PRO A 45 -9.18 -11.42 -12.60
N GLU A 46 -8.25 -11.07 -13.49
CA GLU A 46 -8.21 -11.51 -14.89
C GLU A 46 -9.28 -10.87 -15.81
N SER A 47 -10.15 -9.99 -15.31
CA SER A 47 -11.12 -9.24 -16.12
C SER A 47 -10.51 -8.15 -16.99
N VAL A 48 -9.24 -7.78 -16.75
CA VAL A 48 -8.56 -6.67 -17.40
C VAL A 48 -7.35 -7.14 -18.20
N ASP A 49 -7.33 -6.86 -19.50
CA ASP A 49 -6.14 -7.02 -20.33
C ASP A 49 -5.28 -5.75 -20.31
N PHE A 50 -4.32 -5.70 -19.38
CA PHE A 50 -3.38 -4.58 -19.28
C PHE A 50 -2.56 -4.35 -20.55
N LYS A 51 -2.28 -5.41 -21.33
CA LYS A 51 -1.51 -5.31 -22.58
C LYS A 51 -2.32 -4.59 -23.65
N ALA A 52 -3.59 -4.97 -23.80
CA ALA A 52 -4.50 -4.31 -24.74
C ALA A 52 -4.72 -2.84 -24.37
N LEU A 53 -4.98 -2.56 -23.07
CA LEU A 53 -5.16 -1.18 -22.60
C LEU A 53 -3.91 -0.32 -22.81
N ALA A 54 -2.73 -0.82 -22.42
CA ALA A 54 -1.48 -0.11 -22.64
C ALA A 54 -1.19 0.12 -24.14
N GLY A 55 -1.61 -0.81 -25.01
CA GLY A 55 -1.50 -0.68 -26.45
C GLY A 55 -2.35 0.44 -27.03
N ALA A 56 -3.51 0.72 -26.45
CA ALA A 56 -4.42 1.80 -26.86
C ALA A 56 -3.94 3.19 -26.44
N ILE A 57 -3.00 3.28 -25.49
CA ILE A 57 -2.46 4.55 -24.98
C ILE A 57 -1.25 4.97 -25.82
N PRO A 58 -1.12 6.29 -26.14
CA PRO A 58 0.05 6.82 -26.83
C PRO A 58 1.36 6.39 -26.16
N PRO A 59 2.40 6.03 -26.95
CA PRO A 59 3.65 5.47 -26.40
C PRO A 59 4.29 6.31 -25.29
N GLU A 60 4.24 7.64 -25.43
CA GLU A 60 4.77 8.61 -24.47
C GLU A 60 4.06 8.60 -23.10
N HIS A 61 2.81 8.12 -23.04
CA HIS A 61 2.00 8.08 -21.82
C HIS A 61 1.80 6.67 -21.25
N ARG A 62 2.30 5.62 -21.94
CA ARG A 62 2.18 4.22 -21.47
C ARG A 62 2.81 4.00 -20.11
N GLN A 63 3.99 4.57 -19.90
CA GLN A 63 4.68 4.45 -18.61
C GLN A 63 3.89 5.09 -17.46
N THR A 64 3.22 6.21 -17.75
CA THR A 64 2.32 6.88 -16.78
C THR A 64 1.14 5.98 -16.41
N PHE A 65 0.52 5.33 -17.39
CA PHE A 65 -0.55 4.36 -17.18
C PHE A 65 -0.09 3.19 -16.31
N LEU A 66 1.02 2.53 -16.68
CA LEU A 66 1.55 1.36 -15.99
C LEU A 66 1.94 1.69 -14.55
N ARG A 67 2.58 2.84 -14.34
CA ARG A 67 2.95 3.32 -13.02
C ARG A 67 1.73 3.61 -12.16
N ALA A 68 0.71 4.26 -12.70
CA ALA A 68 -0.52 4.55 -11.96
C ALA A 68 -1.28 3.27 -11.57
N ALA A 69 -1.29 2.26 -12.44
CA ALA A 69 -1.83 0.95 -12.10
C ALA A 69 -1.01 0.26 -10.99
N PHE A 70 0.33 0.29 -11.08
CA PHE A 70 1.22 -0.25 -10.06
C PHE A 70 1.01 0.43 -8.70
N GLU A 71 0.87 1.76 -8.66
CA GLU A 71 0.60 2.51 -7.42
C GLU A 71 -0.64 1.96 -6.70
N VAL A 72 -1.74 1.71 -7.41
CA VAL A 72 -2.98 1.16 -6.82
C VAL A 72 -2.77 -0.28 -6.35
N LEU A 73 -2.14 -1.13 -7.16
CA LEU A 73 -1.89 -2.53 -6.79
C LEU A 73 -0.96 -2.65 -5.57
N SER A 74 0.06 -1.80 -5.48
CA SER A 74 1.02 -1.79 -4.38
C SER A 74 0.39 -1.39 -3.04
N THR A 75 -0.77 -0.68 -3.03
CA THR A 75 -1.50 -0.39 -1.79
C THR A 75 -2.05 -1.64 -1.11
N GLN A 76 -2.23 -2.74 -1.84
CA GLN A 76 -2.65 -4.02 -1.26
C GLN A 76 -1.53 -4.69 -0.45
N VAL A 77 -0.28 -4.28 -0.69
CA VAL A 77 0.90 -4.78 0.03
C VAL A 77 1.08 -3.95 1.30
N GLN A 78 0.38 -4.34 2.36
CA GLN A 78 0.40 -3.65 3.65
C GLN A 78 0.36 -4.64 4.81
N LEU A 79 0.85 -4.22 5.99
CA LEU A 79 0.75 -5.04 7.19
C LEU A 79 -0.72 -5.22 7.59
N PRO A 80 -1.16 -6.44 7.90
CA PRO A 80 -2.52 -6.68 8.38
C PRO A 80 -2.72 -5.99 9.74
N LEU A 81 -3.87 -5.35 9.92
CA LEU A 81 -4.22 -4.70 11.19
C LEU A 81 -4.83 -5.72 12.17
N ASN A 82 -6.09 -6.11 11.96
CA ASN A 82 -6.83 -6.96 12.90
C ASN A 82 -7.51 -8.18 12.27
N THR A 83 -7.74 -8.16 10.97
CA THR A 83 -8.58 -9.15 10.26
C THR A 83 -7.79 -10.27 9.57
N GLY A 84 -6.48 -10.25 9.67
CA GLY A 84 -5.63 -11.16 8.91
C GLY A 84 -5.32 -10.65 7.51
N ILE A 85 -4.63 -11.49 6.74
CA ILE A 85 -4.21 -11.18 5.37
C ILE A 85 -5.29 -11.63 4.40
N ASP A 86 -5.78 -10.72 3.57
CA ASP A 86 -6.57 -11.08 2.39
C ASP A 86 -5.64 -11.63 1.30
N LYS A 87 -5.35 -12.94 1.40
CA LYS A 87 -4.43 -13.62 0.48
C LYS A 87 -4.89 -13.52 -0.96
N ALA A 88 -6.20 -13.60 -1.22
CA ALA A 88 -6.74 -13.60 -2.58
C ALA A 88 -6.47 -12.25 -3.27
N LYS A 89 -6.75 -11.15 -2.60
CA LYS A 89 -6.47 -9.81 -3.13
C LYS A 89 -4.97 -9.56 -3.29
N LEU A 90 -4.17 -10.01 -2.32
CA LEU A 90 -2.73 -9.84 -2.37
C LEU A 90 -2.12 -10.63 -3.54
N GLU A 91 -2.53 -11.88 -3.74
CA GLU A 91 -2.09 -12.70 -4.88
C GLU A 91 -2.55 -12.13 -6.22
N ALA A 92 -3.78 -11.60 -6.29
CA ALA A 92 -4.27 -10.92 -7.48
C ALA A 92 -3.44 -9.66 -7.80
N ALA A 93 -3.09 -8.87 -6.79
CA ALA A 93 -2.20 -7.71 -6.96
C ALA A 93 -0.81 -8.15 -7.46
N GLY A 94 -0.25 -9.22 -6.91
CA GLY A 94 1.04 -9.76 -7.34
C GLY A 94 1.04 -10.21 -8.79
N LYS A 95 0.02 -10.94 -9.24
CA LYS A 95 -0.14 -11.34 -10.65
C LYS A 95 -0.18 -10.13 -11.57
N ALA A 96 -0.95 -9.10 -11.23
CA ALA A 96 -1.02 -7.88 -12.02
C ALA A 96 0.32 -7.14 -12.07
N ILE A 97 1.02 -7.00 -10.95
CA ILE A 97 2.34 -6.35 -10.88
C ILE A 97 3.35 -7.05 -11.80
N ILE A 98 3.35 -8.39 -11.83
CA ILE A 98 4.21 -9.16 -12.74
C ILE A 98 3.89 -8.85 -14.20
N VAL A 99 2.60 -8.75 -14.56
CA VAL A 99 2.18 -8.38 -15.92
C VAL A 99 2.62 -6.97 -16.26
N LEU A 100 2.36 -5.99 -15.38
CA LEU A 100 2.77 -4.59 -15.58
C LEU A 100 4.29 -4.45 -15.72
N CYS A 101 5.06 -5.20 -14.95
CA CYS A 101 6.52 -5.23 -15.05
C CYS A 101 6.96 -5.61 -16.47
N GLY A 102 6.37 -6.67 -17.05
CA GLY A 102 6.70 -7.11 -18.40
C GLY A 102 6.32 -6.12 -19.51
N LEU A 103 5.40 -5.19 -19.25
CA LEU A 103 4.97 -4.16 -20.19
C LEU A 103 5.77 -2.85 -20.07
N SER A 104 6.65 -2.74 -19.08
CA SER A 104 7.43 -1.53 -18.84
C SER A 104 8.37 -1.23 -20.01
N SER A 105 8.40 0.04 -20.42
CA SER A 105 9.30 0.52 -21.50
C SER A 105 10.78 0.57 -21.09
N ARG A 106 11.09 0.22 -19.83
CA ARG A 106 12.47 0.16 -19.33
C ARG A 106 13.32 -0.92 -20.02
N PHE A 107 12.68 -2.00 -20.47
CA PHE A 107 13.40 -3.15 -20.97
C PHE A 107 13.63 -3.04 -22.48
N GLY A 108 14.89 -3.21 -22.90
CA GLY A 108 15.29 -3.17 -24.29
C GLY A 108 15.01 -4.47 -25.04
N SER A 109 14.74 -5.57 -24.33
CA SER A 109 14.46 -6.88 -24.91
C SER A 109 13.44 -7.68 -24.11
N GLU A 110 12.77 -8.62 -24.80
CA GLU A 110 11.83 -9.56 -24.16
C GLU A 110 12.51 -10.44 -23.10
N ARG A 111 13.79 -10.75 -23.30
CA ARG A 111 14.58 -11.53 -22.33
C ARG A 111 14.77 -10.78 -21.03
N GLU A 112 15.09 -9.48 -21.09
CA GLU A 112 15.22 -8.64 -19.90
C GLU A 112 13.88 -8.50 -19.18
N ALA A 113 12.79 -8.28 -19.89
CA ALA A 113 11.45 -8.21 -19.34
C ALA A 113 11.07 -9.51 -18.60
N LYS A 114 11.32 -10.69 -19.20
CA LYS A 114 11.08 -11.99 -18.55
C LYS A 114 11.92 -12.18 -17.30
N LEU A 115 13.19 -11.79 -17.32
CA LEU A 115 14.06 -11.88 -16.16
C LEU A 115 13.54 -10.99 -15.01
N ALA A 116 13.15 -9.76 -15.33
CA ALA A 116 12.56 -8.85 -14.35
C ALA A 116 11.25 -9.40 -13.77
N GLN A 117 10.37 -9.97 -14.59
CA GLN A 117 9.15 -10.63 -14.12
C GLN A 117 9.45 -11.77 -13.15
N GLN A 118 10.46 -12.59 -13.41
CA GLN A 118 10.88 -13.67 -12.50
C GLN A 118 11.40 -13.11 -11.17
N GLN A 119 12.18 -12.03 -11.19
CA GLN A 119 12.66 -11.36 -9.99
C GLN A 119 11.51 -10.76 -9.18
N VAL A 120 10.56 -10.10 -9.84
CA VAL A 120 9.35 -9.55 -9.20
C VAL A 120 8.52 -10.67 -8.58
N GLN A 121 8.35 -11.79 -9.29
CA GLN A 121 7.63 -12.96 -8.76
C GLN A 121 8.30 -13.52 -7.51
N SER A 122 9.63 -13.68 -7.53
CA SER A 122 10.41 -14.16 -6.38
C SER A 122 10.30 -13.21 -5.18
N LEU A 123 10.47 -11.91 -5.41
CA LEU A 123 10.34 -10.89 -4.36
C LEU A 123 8.92 -10.86 -3.78
N PHE A 124 7.91 -11.00 -4.63
CA PHE A 124 6.52 -11.01 -4.18
C PHE A 124 6.22 -12.24 -3.31
N GLN A 125 6.76 -13.41 -3.62
CA GLN A 125 6.67 -14.60 -2.78
C GLN A 125 7.34 -14.39 -1.42
N GLN A 126 8.49 -13.72 -1.38
CA GLN A 126 9.15 -13.35 -0.12
C GLN A 126 8.27 -12.39 0.71
N ILE A 127 7.61 -11.42 0.08
CA ILE A 127 6.65 -10.52 0.75
C ILE A 127 5.48 -11.31 1.35
N LEU A 128 4.92 -12.29 0.63
CA LEU A 128 3.85 -13.13 1.15
C LEU A 128 4.28 -13.91 2.40
N GLN A 129 5.48 -14.49 2.37
CA GLN A 129 6.06 -15.19 3.53
C GLN A 129 6.30 -14.24 4.70
N PHE A 130 6.88 -13.06 4.42
CA PHE A 130 7.13 -12.02 5.41
C PHE A 130 5.85 -11.55 6.12
N LEU A 131 4.78 -11.33 5.38
CA LEU A 131 3.48 -10.96 5.95
C LEU A 131 2.89 -12.09 6.80
N GLY A 132 3.08 -13.35 6.39
CA GLY A 132 2.70 -14.51 7.19
C GLY A 132 3.48 -14.58 8.50
N GLN A 133 4.80 -14.40 8.46
CA GLN A 133 5.65 -14.35 9.64
C GLN A 133 5.25 -13.22 10.59
N TYR A 134 5.01 -12.02 10.06
CA TYR A 134 4.51 -10.90 10.84
C TYR A 134 3.24 -11.25 11.62
N SER A 135 2.25 -11.86 10.96
CA SER A 135 1.00 -12.25 11.62
C SER A 135 1.22 -13.23 12.78
N GLU A 136 2.09 -14.22 12.59
CA GLU A 136 2.40 -15.21 13.62
C GLU A 136 3.21 -14.60 14.78
N GLU A 137 4.19 -13.77 14.48
CA GLU A 137 5.00 -13.10 15.50
C GLU A 137 4.17 -12.12 16.33
N MET A 138 3.27 -11.36 15.67
CA MET A 138 2.34 -10.48 16.39
C MET A 138 1.48 -11.24 17.38
N LYS A 139 0.87 -12.36 16.97
CA LYS A 139 0.07 -13.21 17.87
C LYS A 139 0.89 -13.72 19.05
N ARG A 140 2.12 -14.19 18.80
CA ARG A 140 3.03 -14.66 19.85
C ARG A 140 3.42 -13.55 20.81
N ALA A 141 3.75 -12.35 20.28
CA ALA A 141 4.11 -11.20 21.10
C ALA A 141 2.94 -10.75 21.98
N GLU A 142 1.74 -10.65 21.43
CA GLU A 142 0.53 -10.32 22.18
C GLU A 142 0.27 -11.32 23.29
N GLN A 143 0.38 -12.62 23.00
CA GLN A 143 0.17 -13.67 24.02
C GLN A 143 1.25 -13.62 25.08
N ALA A 144 2.51 -13.41 24.72
CA ALA A 144 3.61 -13.29 25.68
C ALA A 144 3.43 -12.10 26.61
N ILE A 145 3.04 -10.95 26.07
CA ILE A 145 2.75 -9.75 26.86
C ILE A 145 1.60 -10.02 27.86
N ARG A 146 0.50 -10.61 27.39
CA ARG A 146 -0.64 -10.97 28.25
C ARG A 146 -0.24 -11.92 29.37
N ASN A 147 0.53 -12.97 29.04
CA ASN A 147 1.02 -13.95 30.02
C ASN A 147 1.94 -13.30 31.05
N GLN A 148 2.85 -12.42 30.61
CA GLN A 148 3.77 -11.70 31.51
C GLN A 148 3.01 -10.81 32.50
N TRP A 149 1.92 -10.21 32.08
CA TRP A 149 1.13 -9.28 32.91
C TRP A 149 0.03 -9.95 33.71
N ALA A 150 -0.37 -11.18 33.38
CA ALA A 150 -1.43 -11.90 34.05
C ALA A 150 -1.29 -11.94 35.60
N PRO A 151 -0.10 -12.18 36.20
CA PRO A 151 0.06 -12.15 37.66
C PRO A 151 -0.21 -10.78 38.27
N LYS A 152 0.25 -9.69 37.62
CA LYS A 152 0.04 -8.32 38.08
C LYS A 152 -1.44 -7.93 38.04
N LEU A 153 -2.13 -8.30 36.96
CA LEU A 153 -3.55 -8.04 36.81
C LEU A 153 -4.38 -8.80 37.85
N LYS A 154 -4.06 -10.08 38.09
CA LYS A 154 -4.69 -10.88 39.14
C LYS A 154 -4.53 -10.25 40.55
N GLU A 155 -3.36 -9.72 40.84
CA GLU A 155 -3.13 -9.06 42.12
C GLU A 155 -3.95 -7.76 42.24
N LYS A 156 -4.02 -6.95 41.16
CA LYS A 156 -4.89 -5.77 41.12
C LYS A 156 -6.38 -6.13 41.28
N GLU A 157 -6.83 -7.18 40.59
CA GLU A 157 -8.19 -7.73 40.72
C GLU A 157 -8.52 -8.12 42.17
N ARG A 158 -7.58 -8.82 42.83
CA ARG A 158 -7.73 -9.24 44.22
C ARG A 158 -7.81 -8.07 45.19
N GLN A 159 -6.98 -7.05 44.98
CA GLN A 159 -7.03 -5.81 45.81
C GLN A 159 -8.36 -5.07 45.63
N LEU A 160 -8.84 -4.93 44.38
CA LEU A 160 -10.13 -4.31 44.11
C LEU A 160 -11.31 -5.13 44.68
N ALA A 161 -11.26 -6.44 44.57
CA ALA A 161 -12.27 -7.33 45.11
C ALA A 161 -12.36 -7.21 46.65
N ALA A 162 -11.22 -7.08 47.33
CA ALA A 162 -11.17 -6.89 48.78
C ALA A 162 -11.77 -5.52 49.18
N GLN A 163 -11.61 -4.48 48.40
CA GLN A 163 -12.16 -3.15 48.65
C GLN A 163 -13.66 -3.06 48.35
N LEU A 164 -14.12 -3.71 47.29
CA LEU A 164 -15.50 -3.59 46.80
C LEU A 164 -16.44 -4.69 47.33
N GLY A 165 -15.89 -5.73 47.96
CA GLY A 165 -16.67 -6.86 48.49
C GLY A 165 -17.27 -7.77 47.39
N GLN A 166 -16.79 -7.68 46.15
CA GLN A 166 -17.28 -8.46 45.01
C GLN A 166 -16.15 -8.84 44.04
N ASN A 167 -16.34 -9.93 43.28
CA ASN A 167 -15.39 -10.33 42.28
C ASN A 167 -15.32 -9.31 41.12
N VAL A 168 -14.12 -8.75 40.89
CA VAL A 168 -13.85 -7.81 39.84
C VAL A 168 -12.91 -8.45 38.83
N ARG A 169 -13.23 -8.35 37.52
CA ARG A 169 -12.31 -8.64 36.44
C ARG A 169 -11.89 -7.34 35.78
N ILE A 170 -10.59 -7.18 35.58
CA ILE A 170 -10.01 -6.03 34.89
C ILE A 170 -9.77 -6.42 33.41
N ASP A 171 -10.35 -5.67 32.49
CA ASP A 171 -9.88 -5.74 31.11
C ASP A 171 -8.41 -5.24 31.07
N PRO A 172 -7.46 -6.06 30.59
CA PRO A 172 -6.05 -5.66 30.54
C PRO A 172 -5.83 -4.30 29.88
N MET A 173 -6.56 -3.99 28.80
CA MET A 173 -6.42 -2.71 28.09
C MET A 173 -6.96 -1.51 28.87
N SER A 174 -7.76 -1.73 29.91
CA SER A 174 -8.22 -0.69 30.84
C SER A 174 -7.19 -0.36 31.93
N ASP A 175 -6.14 -1.19 32.10
CA ASP A 175 -5.03 -0.89 33.00
C ASP A 175 -3.99 -0.01 32.27
N PRO A 176 -3.73 1.23 32.77
CA PRO A 176 -2.85 2.17 32.07
C PRO A 176 -1.42 1.66 31.88
N GLU A 177 -0.87 0.96 32.87
CA GLU A 177 0.50 0.43 32.81
C GLU A 177 0.61 -0.70 31.78
N PHE A 178 -0.39 -1.60 31.76
CA PHE A 178 -0.47 -2.65 30.74
C PHE A 178 -0.62 -2.04 29.35
N ALA A 179 -1.54 -1.09 29.17
CA ALA A 179 -1.81 -0.46 27.89
C ALA A 179 -0.59 0.29 27.33
N GLU A 180 0.19 0.95 28.20
CA GLU A 180 1.43 1.61 27.80
C GLU A 180 2.50 0.60 27.40
N PHE A 181 2.72 -0.44 28.22
CA PHE A 181 3.69 -1.49 27.92
C PHE A 181 3.34 -2.23 26.64
N TYR A 182 2.05 -2.60 26.45
CA TYR A 182 1.56 -3.26 25.25
C TYR A 182 1.82 -2.41 24.01
N ARG A 183 1.37 -1.16 24.03
CA ARG A 183 1.57 -0.23 22.90
C ARG A 183 3.03 -0.07 22.54
N LYS A 184 3.89 0.20 23.52
CA LYS A 184 5.32 0.39 23.29
C LYS A 184 5.96 -0.80 22.58
N ASN A 185 5.64 -2.03 22.99
CA ASN A 185 6.24 -3.23 22.38
C ASN A 185 5.64 -3.56 21.01
N ILE A 186 4.31 -3.49 20.90
CA ILE A 186 3.61 -3.81 19.64
C ILE A 186 3.88 -2.76 18.58
N ASP A 187 3.88 -1.46 18.92
CA ASP A 187 4.16 -0.38 17.97
C ASP A 187 5.61 -0.42 17.48
N ALA A 188 6.58 -0.74 18.36
CA ALA A 188 7.97 -0.91 17.96
C ALA A 188 8.13 -2.06 16.95
N MET A 189 7.50 -3.23 17.22
CA MET A 189 7.51 -4.36 16.28
C MET A 189 6.85 -3.97 14.96
N ARG A 190 5.64 -3.39 14.99
CA ARG A 190 4.91 -2.95 13.81
C ARG A 190 5.73 -1.99 12.96
N LYS A 191 6.41 -1.01 13.59
CA LYS A 191 7.26 -0.03 12.91
C LYS A 191 8.42 -0.71 12.17
N ASN A 192 9.09 -1.68 12.81
CA ASN A 192 10.19 -2.40 12.17
C ASN A 192 9.72 -3.18 10.93
N TYR A 193 8.59 -3.90 11.06
CA TYR A 193 7.99 -4.62 9.93
C TYR A 193 7.50 -3.69 8.83
N ALA A 194 6.92 -2.52 9.19
CA ALA A 194 6.48 -1.53 8.21
C ALA A 194 7.64 -0.96 7.39
N ASN A 195 8.77 -0.64 8.04
CA ASN A 195 9.95 -0.14 7.36
C ASN A 195 10.51 -1.18 6.37
N ALA A 196 10.63 -2.44 6.79
CA ALA A 196 11.12 -3.51 5.91
C ALA A 196 10.15 -3.77 4.73
N LEU A 197 8.83 -3.69 4.97
CA LEU A 197 7.84 -3.84 3.90
C LEU A 197 7.90 -2.69 2.90
N GLU A 198 8.11 -1.46 3.37
CA GLU A 198 8.24 -0.30 2.48
C GLU A 198 9.50 -0.40 1.62
N GLU A 199 10.60 -0.89 2.17
CA GLU A 199 11.81 -1.16 1.41
C GLU A 199 11.57 -2.23 0.33
N ALA A 200 10.85 -3.31 0.65
CA ALA A 200 10.47 -4.34 -0.32
C ALA A 200 9.56 -3.79 -1.45
N LYS A 201 8.63 -2.89 -1.13
CA LYS A 201 7.78 -2.19 -2.12
C LYS A 201 8.62 -1.30 -3.04
N ASN A 202 9.59 -0.58 -2.48
CA ASN A 202 10.51 0.25 -3.27
C ASN A 202 11.36 -0.62 -4.21
N GLN A 203 11.81 -1.79 -3.77
CA GLN A 203 12.50 -2.76 -4.63
C GLN A 203 11.58 -3.28 -5.74
N LEU A 204 10.31 -3.59 -5.47
CA LEU A 204 9.34 -3.95 -6.51
C LEU A 204 9.19 -2.84 -7.55
N ALA A 205 9.03 -1.59 -7.10
CA ALA A 205 8.93 -0.43 -7.99
C ALA A 205 10.19 -0.27 -8.86
N ALA A 206 11.36 -0.44 -8.26
CA ALA A 206 12.64 -0.35 -8.96
C ALA A 206 12.80 -1.45 -10.01
N LEU A 207 12.45 -2.70 -9.69
CA LEU A 207 12.49 -3.82 -10.63
C LEU A 207 11.56 -3.60 -11.83
N CYS A 208 10.38 -3.06 -11.61
CA CYS A 208 9.42 -2.74 -12.67
C CYS A 208 9.75 -1.46 -13.46
N GLY A 209 10.71 -0.65 -13.01
CA GLY A 209 11.00 0.67 -13.61
C GLY A 209 9.97 1.74 -13.28
N PHE A 210 9.28 1.61 -12.14
CA PHE A 210 8.26 2.53 -11.65
C PHE A 210 8.74 3.37 -10.45
N ALA A 211 10.00 3.19 -10.01
CA ALA A 211 10.57 4.01 -8.94
C ALA A 211 10.48 5.51 -9.27
N THR A 212 10.15 6.32 -8.28
CA THR A 212 10.24 7.78 -8.40
C THR A 212 11.72 8.13 -8.27
N ASN A 213 12.30 8.71 -9.29
CA ASN A 213 13.56 9.45 -9.10
C ASN A 213 13.18 10.70 -8.29
N GLU A 214 13.53 10.71 -7.01
CA GLU A 214 13.58 11.94 -6.24
C GLU A 214 14.70 12.84 -6.74
#